data_e39a08d46dbb9414fc5b59d91e77eb0a
#
_entry.id   e39a08d46dbb9414fc5b59d91e77eb0a
#
_cell.length_a   1.000
_cell.length_b   1.000
_cell.length_c   1.000
_cell.angle_alpha   90.00
_cell.angle_beta   90.00
_cell.angle_gamma   90.00
#
_symmetry.space_group_name_H-M   'P 1'
#
loop_
_entity.id
_entity.type
_entity.pdbx_description
1 polymer ?
#
loop_
_entity_poly.entity_id
_entity_poly.type
_entity_poly.pdbx_seq_one_letter_code
_entity_poly.pdbx_strand_id
1 'polypeptide(L)'
;KTDESLDLTKIALPAGPAELVLGPGVTVQKDASGAILKPEGVTVLQSKEVYAVMIRKLLPVGVLGIIAAALMAALMGNLSSASNSIATMVSYDVVKRFRPQTSDKKLVVVGRVATVSSIALGIALVPLLDRYESIFNGLNDIIAHMAPPITCVFLLGIFLPAASAASAKWTMWLGSVIGAVLFTLKTLNTWQPDTFAWVPFFVAKTPFMMMAFYMFVACVAMQVALMVIFPKQAGEDAQQLYWPKPLDALKHPGWPGLGNYKVLASIVVLSVFGLYLVFR
;
A
#
# COMPACT_ATOMS: atom_id res chain seq x y z
N LYS A 1 -11.27 35.07 -25.49
CA LYS A 1 -11.13 34.80 -26.93
C LYS A 1 -11.21 33.30 -27.12
N THR A 2 -12.28 32.93 -27.80
CA THR A 2 -12.64 31.66 -28.43
C THR A 2 -12.79 30.46 -27.49
N ASP A 3 -14.02 30.30 -27.04
CA ASP A 3 -14.67 29.02 -26.86
C ASP A 3 -14.55 28.21 -28.14
N GLU A 4 -13.46 27.52 -28.32
CA GLU A 4 -13.39 26.45 -29.27
C GLU A 4 -13.89 25.22 -28.48
N SER A 5 -15.22 25.05 -28.52
CA SER A 5 -15.82 23.79 -28.12
C SER A 5 -15.25 22.70 -29.02
N LEU A 6 -14.28 21.98 -28.53
CA LEU A 6 -13.70 20.82 -29.17
C LEU A 6 -14.83 19.83 -29.45
N ASP A 7 -15.24 19.74 -30.73
CA ASP A 7 -16.27 18.81 -31.16
C ASP A 7 -15.69 17.39 -31.17
N LEU A 8 -15.93 16.67 -30.07
CA LEU A 8 -15.39 15.33 -29.78
C LEU A 8 -16.13 14.20 -30.53
N THR A 9 -17.03 14.55 -31.50
CA THR A 9 -17.95 13.59 -32.09
C THR A 9 -17.37 12.63 -33.11
N LYS A 10 -16.04 12.69 -33.43
CA LYS A 10 -15.51 11.98 -34.61
C LYS A 10 -14.42 10.93 -34.37
N ILE A 11 -14.06 10.57 -33.16
CA ILE A 11 -12.93 9.65 -32.97
C ILE A 11 -13.29 8.55 -31.94
N ALA A 12 -13.46 7.31 -32.40
CA ALA A 12 -13.60 6.14 -31.57
C ALA A 12 -12.28 5.83 -30.84
N LEU A 13 -12.32 5.77 -29.52
CA LEU A 13 -11.20 5.33 -28.70
C LEU A 13 -11.07 3.81 -28.75
N PRO A 14 -9.84 3.26 -28.77
CA PRO A 14 -9.65 1.84 -28.55
C PRO A 14 -10.20 1.45 -27.18
N ALA A 15 -10.86 0.29 -27.10
CA ALA A 15 -11.46 -0.23 -25.88
C ALA A 15 -10.38 -0.46 -24.82
N GLY A 16 -10.35 0.40 -23.82
CA GLY A 16 -9.47 0.32 -22.64
C GLY A 16 -9.74 1.50 -21.72
N PRO A 17 -9.44 1.39 -20.42
CA PRO A 17 -9.61 2.49 -19.47
C PRO A 17 -8.60 3.58 -19.76
N ALA A 18 -8.97 4.52 -20.59
CA ALA A 18 -8.16 5.70 -20.90
C ALA A 18 -8.77 6.91 -20.20
N GLU A 19 -8.07 7.48 -19.24
CA GLU A 19 -8.43 8.74 -18.62
C GLU A 19 -7.99 9.88 -19.54
N LEU A 20 -8.95 10.64 -20.01
CA LEU A 20 -8.70 11.81 -20.85
C LEU A 20 -8.32 12.96 -19.93
N VAL A 21 -7.03 13.31 -19.86
CA VAL A 21 -6.58 14.48 -19.13
C VAL A 21 -6.83 15.72 -20.01
N LEU A 22 -7.95 16.35 -19.78
CA LEU A 22 -8.35 17.59 -20.44
C LEU A 22 -8.00 18.78 -19.54
N GLY A 23 -7.53 19.88 -20.16
CA GLY A 23 -7.32 21.13 -19.44
C GLY A 23 -8.62 21.71 -18.88
N PRO A 24 -8.54 22.69 -17.94
CA PRO A 24 -9.72 23.30 -17.36
C PRO A 24 -10.61 23.94 -18.44
N GLY A 25 -11.87 23.53 -18.49
CA GLY A 25 -12.86 24.05 -19.44
C GLY A 25 -13.21 23.15 -20.61
N VAL A 26 -12.62 21.97 -20.75
CA VAL A 26 -12.94 21.03 -21.83
C VAL A 26 -14.00 20.02 -21.34
N THR A 27 -15.17 20.06 -21.97
CA THR A 27 -16.25 19.08 -21.72
C THR A 27 -16.08 17.85 -22.59
N VAL A 28 -16.13 16.68 -21.99
CA VAL A 28 -16.04 15.39 -22.70
C VAL A 28 -17.43 14.98 -23.18
N GLN A 29 -17.61 14.85 -24.48
CA GLN A 29 -18.82 14.24 -25.04
C GLN A 29 -18.65 12.72 -25.16
N LYS A 30 -19.67 11.99 -24.71
CA LYS A 30 -19.77 10.53 -24.89
C LYS A 30 -20.79 10.22 -25.96
N ASP A 31 -20.51 9.22 -26.79
CA ASP A 31 -21.49 8.72 -27.74
C ASP A 31 -22.61 7.92 -27.03
N ALA A 32 -23.61 7.47 -27.78
CA ALA A 32 -24.72 6.67 -27.26
C ALA A 32 -24.29 5.32 -26.66
N SER A 33 -23.06 4.86 -26.93
CA SER A 33 -22.46 3.65 -26.38
C SER A 33 -21.64 3.93 -25.11
N GLY A 34 -21.50 5.20 -24.70
CA GLY A 34 -20.68 5.62 -23.55
C GLY A 34 -19.20 5.77 -23.86
N ALA A 35 -18.78 5.59 -25.11
CA ALA A 35 -17.39 5.80 -25.54
C ALA A 35 -17.04 7.29 -25.57
N ILE A 36 -15.85 7.64 -25.13
CA ILE A 36 -15.33 9.00 -25.15
C ILE A 36 -14.80 9.30 -26.56
N LEU A 37 -15.32 10.35 -27.17
CA LEU A 37 -14.91 10.84 -28.47
C LEU A 37 -13.74 11.81 -28.31
N LYS A 38 -12.64 11.64 -29.05
CA LYS A 38 -11.47 12.53 -28.99
C LYS A 38 -11.26 13.27 -30.32
N PRO A 39 -10.86 14.55 -30.30
CA PRO A 39 -10.52 15.27 -31.52
C PRO A 39 -9.18 14.80 -32.10
N GLU A 40 -8.97 15.06 -33.40
CA GLU A 40 -7.68 14.84 -34.06
C GLU A 40 -6.57 15.63 -33.34
N GLY A 41 -5.43 14.98 -33.07
CA GLY A 41 -4.29 15.58 -32.38
C GLY A 41 -4.28 15.48 -30.84
N VAL A 42 -5.33 14.96 -30.21
CA VAL A 42 -5.32 14.71 -28.75
C VAL A 42 -4.83 13.30 -28.47
N THR A 43 -3.74 13.19 -27.73
CA THR A 43 -3.24 11.91 -27.21
C THR A 43 -3.95 11.58 -25.90
N VAL A 44 -4.66 10.48 -25.86
CA VAL A 44 -5.22 9.95 -24.62
C VAL A 44 -4.09 9.29 -23.86
N LEU A 45 -3.78 9.81 -22.68
CA LEU A 45 -2.75 9.28 -21.78
C LEU A 45 -3.43 8.42 -20.71
N GLN A 46 -2.90 7.22 -20.49
CA GLN A 46 -3.27 6.44 -19.31
C GLN A 46 -2.67 7.11 -18.07
N SER A 47 -3.35 7.03 -16.93
CA SER A 47 -2.85 7.60 -15.67
C SER A 47 -1.41 7.21 -15.35
N LYS A 48 -1.01 6.01 -15.71
CA LYS A 48 0.36 5.49 -15.51
C LYS A 48 1.41 6.15 -16.40
N GLU A 49 1.01 6.77 -17.52
CA GLU A 49 1.92 7.40 -18.50
C GLU A 49 2.11 8.90 -18.23
N VAL A 50 1.19 9.53 -17.51
CA VAL A 50 1.17 10.98 -17.26
C VAL A 50 2.50 11.46 -16.70
N TYR A 51 3.07 10.75 -15.72
CA TYR A 51 4.33 11.12 -15.11
C TYR A 51 5.51 11.11 -16.10
N ALA A 52 5.62 10.08 -16.92
CA ALA A 52 6.68 9.96 -17.92
C ALA A 52 6.56 11.04 -18.99
N VAL A 53 5.34 11.34 -19.44
CA VAL A 53 5.06 12.38 -20.44
C VAL A 53 5.33 13.77 -19.85
N MET A 54 4.96 14.03 -18.60
CA MET A 54 5.28 15.28 -17.91
C MET A 54 6.78 15.52 -17.85
N ILE A 55 7.56 14.56 -17.38
CA ILE A 55 9.02 14.65 -17.32
C ILE A 55 9.59 14.98 -18.70
N ARG A 56 9.12 14.26 -19.73
CA ARG A 56 9.62 14.43 -21.11
C ARG A 56 9.26 15.78 -21.72
N LYS A 57 8.07 16.33 -21.42
CA LYS A 57 7.57 17.58 -22.01
C LYS A 57 7.99 18.84 -21.28
N LEU A 58 8.15 18.78 -19.94
CA LEU A 58 8.41 19.95 -19.13
C LEU A 58 9.90 20.21 -18.89
N LEU A 59 10.75 19.19 -19.06
CA LEU A 59 12.16 19.30 -18.69
C LEU A 59 13.07 19.46 -19.91
N PRO A 60 14.10 20.34 -19.83
CA PRO A 60 15.16 20.42 -20.83
C PRO A 60 15.93 19.10 -20.95
N VAL A 61 16.48 18.83 -22.12
CA VAL A 61 17.15 17.55 -22.45
C VAL A 61 18.24 17.15 -21.45
N GLY A 62 19.05 18.10 -20.97
CA GLY A 62 20.11 17.82 -19.98
C GLY A 62 19.55 17.46 -18.59
N VAL A 63 18.52 18.15 -18.13
CA VAL A 63 17.85 17.87 -16.84
C VAL A 63 17.11 16.53 -16.87
N LEU A 64 16.56 16.17 -18.02
CA LEU A 64 15.92 14.87 -18.25
C LEU A 64 16.88 13.70 -17.92
N GLY A 65 18.13 13.78 -18.40
CA GLY A 65 19.15 12.77 -18.13
C GLY A 65 19.49 12.64 -16.63
N ILE A 66 19.60 13.76 -15.94
CA ILE A 66 19.87 13.79 -14.49
C ILE A 66 18.71 13.14 -13.71
N ILE A 67 17.48 13.48 -14.06
CA ILE A 67 16.30 12.91 -13.39
C ILE A 67 16.18 11.41 -13.67
N ALA A 68 16.41 10.99 -14.92
CA ALA A 68 16.42 9.56 -15.25
C ALA A 68 17.49 8.80 -14.46
N ALA A 69 18.71 9.35 -14.36
CA ALA A 69 19.78 8.76 -13.55
C ALA A 69 19.40 8.71 -12.05
N ALA A 70 18.81 9.77 -11.52
CA ALA A 70 18.37 9.82 -10.12
C ALA A 70 17.27 8.79 -9.83
N LEU A 71 16.31 8.63 -10.73
CA LEU A 71 15.26 7.59 -10.60
C LEU A 71 15.86 6.18 -10.63
N MET A 72 16.80 5.92 -11.55
CA MET A 72 17.49 4.64 -11.62
C MET A 72 18.29 4.35 -10.33
N ALA A 73 19.02 5.35 -9.82
CA ALA A 73 19.75 5.21 -8.56
C ALA A 73 18.83 4.94 -7.37
N ALA A 74 17.69 5.63 -7.28
CA ALA A 74 16.69 5.41 -6.25
C ALA A 74 16.09 4.00 -6.31
N LEU A 75 15.76 3.52 -7.52
CA LEU A 75 15.24 2.15 -7.73
C LEU A 75 16.27 1.09 -7.34
N MET A 76 17.55 1.28 -7.72
CA MET A 76 18.64 0.37 -7.33
C MET A 76 18.84 0.33 -5.81
N GLY A 77 18.79 1.49 -5.13
CA GLY A 77 18.90 1.57 -3.67
C GLY A 77 17.76 0.84 -2.97
N ASN A 78 16.53 1.07 -3.39
CA ASN A 78 15.34 0.40 -2.83
C ASN A 78 15.37 -1.11 -3.07
N LEU A 79 15.73 -1.55 -4.27
CA LEU A 79 15.81 -2.97 -4.61
C LEU A 79 16.92 -3.67 -3.80
N SER A 80 18.08 -3.04 -3.64
CA SER A 80 19.17 -3.55 -2.82
C SER A 80 18.77 -3.70 -1.35
N SER A 81 18.13 -2.68 -0.77
CA SER A 81 17.67 -2.70 0.60
C SER A 81 16.61 -3.78 0.84
N ALA A 82 15.59 -3.86 -0.02
CA ALA A 82 14.55 -4.89 0.06
C ALA A 82 15.14 -6.30 -0.07
N SER A 83 16.04 -6.51 -1.03
CA SER A 83 16.72 -7.78 -1.24
C SER A 83 17.53 -8.23 -0.04
N ASN A 84 18.27 -7.31 0.58
CA ASN A 84 19.04 -7.59 1.79
C ASN A 84 18.12 -7.95 2.97
N SER A 85 17.01 -7.25 3.13
CA SER A 85 16.01 -7.56 4.17
C SER A 85 15.42 -8.96 3.98
N ILE A 86 15.01 -9.32 2.77
CA ILE A 86 14.48 -10.66 2.46
C ILE A 86 15.53 -11.74 2.71
N ALA A 87 16.77 -11.53 2.24
CA ALA A 87 17.87 -12.45 2.46
C ALA A 87 18.10 -12.73 3.95
N THR A 88 18.09 -11.68 4.77
CA THR A 88 18.29 -11.75 6.23
C THR A 88 17.13 -12.47 6.91
N MET A 89 15.89 -12.10 6.60
CA MET A 89 14.70 -12.76 7.16
C MET A 89 14.67 -14.25 6.84
N VAL A 90 14.90 -14.63 5.59
CA VAL A 90 14.89 -16.04 5.19
C VAL A 90 16.05 -16.80 5.83
N SER A 91 17.26 -16.23 5.86
CA SER A 91 18.43 -16.90 6.41
C SER A 91 18.38 -17.07 7.92
N TYR A 92 18.07 -15.98 8.65
CA TYR A 92 18.14 -15.98 10.12
C TYR A 92 16.80 -16.33 10.78
N ASP A 93 15.69 -15.76 10.34
CA ASP A 93 14.40 -15.95 11.00
C ASP A 93 13.76 -17.30 10.61
N VAL A 94 14.02 -17.76 9.38
CA VAL A 94 13.48 -19.05 8.93
C VAL A 94 14.51 -20.15 9.10
N VAL A 95 15.60 -20.12 8.31
CA VAL A 95 16.51 -21.29 8.24
C VAL A 95 17.29 -21.51 9.55
N LYS A 96 17.86 -20.47 10.14
CA LYS A 96 18.62 -20.62 11.38
C LYS A 96 17.72 -20.99 12.57
N ARG A 97 16.47 -20.53 12.58
CA ARG A 97 15.49 -20.89 13.62
C ARG A 97 15.12 -22.37 13.56
N PHE A 98 14.93 -22.94 12.36
CA PHE A 98 14.60 -24.36 12.20
C PHE A 98 15.83 -25.27 12.21
N ARG A 99 17.02 -24.74 11.87
CA ARG A 99 18.29 -25.46 11.83
C ARG A 99 19.41 -24.63 12.47
N PRO A 100 19.49 -24.57 13.81
CA PRO A 100 20.45 -23.72 14.54
C PRO A 100 21.93 -24.04 14.20
N GLN A 101 22.22 -25.29 13.84
CA GLN A 101 23.56 -25.77 13.48
C GLN A 101 24.02 -25.41 12.05
N THR A 102 23.25 -24.58 11.32
CA THR A 102 23.61 -24.22 9.95
C THR A 102 24.80 -23.29 9.95
N SER A 103 25.85 -23.63 9.17
CA SER A 103 27.06 -22.81 9.05
C SER A 103 26.77 -21.48 8.31
N ASP A 104 27.52 -20.43 8.63
CA ASP A 104 27.34 -19.10 8.05
C ASP A 104 27.49 -19.10 6.52
N LYS A 105 28.39 -19.95 5.96
CA LYS A 105 28.52 -20.11 4.51
C LYS A 105 27.21 -20.56 3.86
N LYS A 106 26.49 -21.50 4.49
CA LYS A 106 25.19 -21.98 3.99
C LYS A 106 24.11 -20.91 4.12
N LEU A 107 24.11 -20.12 5.20
CA LEU A 107 23.17 -19.02 5.39
C LEU A 107 23.34 -17.95 4.30
N VAL A 108 24.57 -17.64 3.89
CA VAL A 108 24.83 -16.71 2.78
C VAL A 108 24.28 -17.24 1.46
N VAL A 109 24.46 -18.55 1.18
CA VAL A 109 23.89 -19.17 -0.03
C VAL A 109 22.36 -19.12 0.00
N VAL A 110 21.74 -19.45 1.13
CA VAL A 110 20.29 -19.35 1.31
C VAL A 110 19.81 -17.92 1.06
N GLY A 111 20.48 -16.92 1.62
CA GLY A 111 20.15 -15.50 1.41
C GLY A 111 20.20 -15.12 -0.07
N ARG A 112 21.24 -15.57 -0.82
CA ARG A 112 21.35 -15.32 -2.26
C ARG A 112 20.19 -15.97 -3.04
N VAL A 113 19.87 -17.21 -2.73
CA VAL A 113 18.75 -17.92 -3.38
C VAL A 113 17.44 -17.21 -3.07
N ALA A 114 17.21 -16.80 -1.81
CA ALA A 114 16.03 -16.07 -1.43
C ALA A 114 15.88 -14.73 -2.19
N THR A 115 17.00 -13.99 -2.34
CA THR A 115 17.03 -12.74 -3.12
C THR A 115 16.66 -12.99 -4.58
N VAL A 116 17.30 -13.94 -5.25
CA VAL A 116 17.01 -14.26 -6.65
C VAL A 116 15.57 -14.71 -6.82
N SER A 117 15.08 -15.57 -5.93
CA SER A 117 13.69 -16.04 -5.95
C SER A 117 12.69 -14.91 -5.76
N SER A 118 12.97 -13.96 -4.86
CA SER A 118 12.09 -12.81 -4.62
C SER A 118 12.03 -11.85 -5.82
N ILE A 119 13.17 -11.63 -6.49
CA ILE A 119 13.23 -10.82 -7.71
C ILE A 119 12.46 -11.53 -8.84
N ALA A 120 12.67 -12.84 -9.03
CA ALA A 120 11.95 -13.61 -10.03
C ALA A 120 10.44 -13.60 -9.79
N LEU A 121 10.01 -13.73 -8.52
CA LEU A 121 8.59 -13.59 -8.14
C LEU A 121 8.06 -12.19 -8.42
N GLY A 122 8.84 -11.14 -8.12
CA GLY A 122 8.48 -9.77 -8.44
C GLY A 122 8.23 -9.57 -9.94
N ILE A 123 9.13 -10.07 -10.78
CA ILE A 123 8.98 -10.03 -12.25
C ILE A 123 7.73 -10.80 -12.70
N ALA A 124 7.47 -11.97 -12.13
CA ALA A 124 6.29 -12.78 -12.45
C ALA A 124 4.96 -12.09 -12.06
N LEU A 125 4.98 -11.17 -11.08
CA LEU A 125 3.81 -10.40 -10.67
C LEU A 125 3.55 -9.13 -11.52
N VAL A 126 4.49 -8.72 -12.37
CA VAL A 126 4.33 -7.53 -13.24
C VAL A 126 3.07 -7.60 -14.10
N PRO A 127 2.73 -8.72 -14.78
CA PRO A 127 1.52 -8.80 -15.59
C PRO A 127 0.22 -8.63 -14.78
N LEU A 128 0.26 -8.98 -13.49
CA LEU A 128 -0.85 -8.75 -12.57
C LEU A 128 -1.07 -7.26 -12.32
N LEU A 129 0.01 -6.52 -12.08
CA LEU A 129 -0.04 -5.08 -11.83
C LEU A 129 -0.41 -4.27 -13.08
N ASP A 130 -0.02 -4.75 -14.27
CA ASP A 130 -0.33 -4.06 -15.52
C ASP A 130 -1.83 -4.02 -15.84
N ARG A 131 -2.63 -4.93 -15.25
CA ARG A 131 -4.09 -4.96 -15.39
C ARG A 131 -4.81 -3.89 -14.56
N TYR A 132 -4.13 -3.26 -13.61
CA TYR A 132 -4.67 -2.11 -12.89
C TYR A 132 -4.54 -0.83 -13.72
N GLU A 133 -5.55 0.02 -13.68
CA GLU A 133 -5.52 1.34 -14.34
C GLU A 133 -4.37 2.21 -13.82
N SER A 134 -4.02 2.05 -12.56
CA SER A 134 -2.91 2.74 -11.90
C SER A 134 -2.11 1.74 -11.06
N ILE A 135 -0.78 1.73 -11.25
CA ILE A 135 0.16 0.94 -10.43
C ILE A 135 0.02 1.33 -8.95
N PHE A 136 -0.18 2.61 -8.66
CA PHE A 136 -0.41 3.11 -7.31
C PHE A 136 -1.64 2.45 -6.67
N ASN A 137 -2.76 2.39 -7.37
CA ASN A 137 -3.98 1.75 -6.86
C ASN A 137 -3.79 0.25 -6.67
N GLY A 138 -3.12 -0.43 -7.61
CA GLY A 138 -2.83 -1.86 -7.49
C GLY A 138 -1.96 -2.21 -6.29
N LEU A 139 -0.87 -1.46 -6.06
CA LEU A 139 0.00 -1.67 -4.91
C LEU A 139 -0.72 -1.37 -3.59
N ASN A 140 -1.46 -0.26 -3.52
CA ASN A 140 -2.21 0.08 -2.31
C ASN A 140 -3.33 -0.92 -2.03
N ASP A 141 -3.95 -1.50 -3.05
CA ASP A 141 -4.97 -2.54 -2.89
C ASP A 141 -4.37 -3.81 -2.25
N ILE A 142 -3.19 -4.24 -2.67
CA ILE A 142 -2.46 -5.34 -2.03
C ILE A 142 -2.15 -5.02 -0.56
N ILE A 143 -1.61 -3.83 -0.30
CA ILE A 143 -1.27 -3.37 1.05
C ILE A 143 -2.52 -3.31 1.93
N ALA A 144 -3.63 -2.80 1.41
CA ALA A 144 -4.90 -2.67 2.13
C ALA A 144 -5.47 -4.00 2.63
N HIS A 145 -5.17 -5.11 1.96
CA HIS A 145 -5.61 -6.43 2.37
C HIS A 145 -4.62 -7.15 3.29
N MET A 146 -3.31 -6.81 3.22
CA MET A 146 -2.26 -7.52 3.95
C MET A 146 -1.74 -6.80 5.20
N ALA A 147 -1.78 -5.45 5.23
CA ALA A 147 -1.26 -4.68 6.34
C ALA A 147 -2.17 -4.63 7.59
N PRO A 148 -3.51 -4.59 7.49
CA PRO A 148 -4.37 -4.42 8.65
C PRO A 148 -4.19 -5.45 9.77
N PRO A 149 -4.04 -6.77 9.51
CA PRO A 149 -3.77 -7.75 10.54
C PRO A 149 -2.50 -7.46 11.32
N ILE A 150 -1.44 -7.06 10.63
CA ILE A 150 -0.14 -6.73 11.21
C ILE A 150 -0.28 -5.50 12.11
N THR A 151 -0.87 -4.43 11.58
CA THR A 151 -1.09 -3.17 12.31
C THR A 151 -1.95 -3.40 13.56
N CYS A 152 -3.01 -4.21 13.45
CA CYS A 152 -3.89 -4.56 14.56
C CYS A 152 -3.13 -5.26 15.69
N VAL A 153 -2.37 -6.31 15.35
CA VAL A 153 -1.61 -7.09 16.35
C VAL A 153 -0.58 -6.23 17.07
N PHE A 154 0.15 -5.39 16.34
CA PHE A 154 1.12 -4.47 16.95
C PHE A 154 0.44 -3.43 17.84
N LEU A 155 -0.60 -2.77 17.33
CA LEU A 155 -1.29 -1.71 18.06
C LEU A 155 -1.89 -2.24 19.36
N LEU A 156 -2.67 -3.31 19.29
CA LEU A 156 -3.31 -3.89 20.46
C LEU A 156 -2.31 -4.58 21.40
N GLY A 157 -1.22 -5.13 20.86
CA GLY A 157 -0.13 -5.69 21.66
C GLY A 157 0.59 -4.66 22.53
N ILE A 158 0.74 -3.43 22.04
CA ILE A 158 1.37 -2.33 22.79
C ILE A 158 0.41 -1.73 23.82
N PHE A 159 -0.86 -1.53 23.46
CA PHE A 159 -1.80 -0.77 24.29
C PHE A 159 -2.65 -1.64 25.22
N LEU A 160 -2.89 -2.90 24.89
CA LEU A 160 -3.74 -3.78 25.68
C LEU A 160 -2.94 -4.82 26.45
N PRO A 161 -2.93 -4.74 27.79
CA PRO A 161 -2.26 -5.73 28.62
C PRO A 161 -2.88 -7.14 28.51
N ALA A 162 -4.12 -7.25 28.05
CA ALA A 162 -4.81 -8.51 27.82
C ALA A 162 -4.36 -9.25 26.56
N ALA A 163 -3.58 -8.61 25.69
CA ALA A 163 -3.09 -9.23 24.46
C ALA A 163 -2.14 -10.39 24.77
N SER A 164 -2.53 -11.61 24.42
CA SER A 164 -1.72 -12.81 24.56
C SER A 164 -0.98 -13.15 23.26
N ALA A 165 0.16 -13.84 23.37
CA ALA A 165 0.89 -14.31 22.20
C ALA A 165 0.04 -15.24 21.30
N ALA A 166 -0.86 -16.02 21.90
CA ALA A 166 -1.78 -16.89 21.19
C ALA A 166 -2.83 -16.09 20.41
N SER A 167 -3.47 -15.09 21.03
CA SER A 167 -4.45 -14.23 20.37
C SER A 167 -3.81 -13.46 19.20
N ALA A 168 -2.63 -12.90 19.41
CA ALA A 168 -1.86 -12.20 18.36
C ALA A 168 -1.53 -13.11 17.18
N LYS A 169 -1.02 -14.31 17.45
CA LYS A 169 -0.69 -15.32 16.42
C LYS A 169 -1.91 -15.69 15.58
N TRP A 170 -3.04 -16.01 16.23
CA TRP A 170 -4.24 -16.39 15.52
C TRP A 170 -4.85 -15.23 14.73
N THR A 171 -4.88 -14.02 15.28
CA THR A 171 -5.33 -12.83 14.54
C THR A 171 -4.47 -12.57 13.32
N MET A 172 -3.16 -12.68 13.45
CA MET A 172 -2.25 -12.48 12.32
C MET A 172 -2.47 -13.52 11.22
N TRP A 173 -2.59 -14.79 11.57
CA TRP A 173 -2.84 -15.86 10.61
C TRP A 173 -4.22 -15.75 9.95
N LEU A 174 -5.28 -15.68 10.74
CA LEU A 174 -6.65 -15.62 10.22
C LEU A 174 -6.88 -14.32 9.44
N GLY A 175 -6.42 -13.18 9.96
CA GLY A 175 -6.54 -11.90 9.27
C GLY A 175 -5.80 -11.88 7.94
N SER A 176 -4.59 -12.44 7.88
CA SER A 176 -3.83 -12.55 6.61
C SER A 176 -4.50 -13.49 5.61
N VAL A 177 -5.06 -14.61 6.07
CA VAL A 177 -5.81 -15.54 5.21
C VAL A 177 -7.07 -14.87 4.67
N ILE A 178 -7.84 -14.20 5.53
CA ILE A 178 -9.04 -13.45 5.12
C ILE A 178 -8.66 -12.37 4.12
N GLY A 179 -7.61 -11.59 4.39
CA GLY A 179 -7.11 -10.56 3.47
C GLY A 179 -6.71 -11.13 2.11
N ALA A 180 -5.97 -12.23 2.09
CA ALA A 180 -5.57 -12.92 0.86
C ALA A 180 -6.78 -13.42 0.06
N VAL A 181 -7.78 -14.01 0.74
CA VAL A 181 -9.02 -14.48 0.12
C VAL A 181 -9.81 -13.32 -0.49
N LEU A 182 -10.02 -12.24 0.27
CA LEU A 182 -10.74 -11.07 -0.20
C LEU A 182 -10.05 -10.39 -1.37
N PHE A 183 -8.72 -10.27 -1.31
CA PHE A 183 -7.90 -9.75 -2.41
C PHE A 183 -8.05 -10.61 -3.67
N THR A 184 -7.96 -11.94 -3.52
CA THR A 184 -8.12 -12.87 -4.64
C THR A 184 -9.51 -12.78 -5.25
N LEU A 185 -10.57 -12.76 -4.43
CA LEU A 185 -11.96 -12.63 -4.90
C LEU A 185 -12.17 -11.30 -5.63
N LYS A 186 -11.66 -10.20 -5.12
CA LYS A 186 -11.74 -8.89 -5.76
C LYS A 186 -11.02 -8.90 -7.11
N THR A 187 -9.82 -9.46 -7.16
CA THR A 187 -9.02 -9.55 -8.38
C THR A 187 -9.71 -10.42 -9.43
N LEU A 188 -10.24 -11.58 -9.04
CA LEU A 188 -10.96 -12.47 -9.94
C LEU A 188 -12.26 -11.82 -10.47
N ASN A 189 -13.00 -11.12 -9.61
CA ASN A 189 -14.18 -10.37 -10.04
C ASN A 189 -13.83 -9.26 -11.04
N THR A 190 -12.71 -8.57 -10.85
CA THR A 190 -12.23 -7.54 -11.78
C THR A 190 -11.84 -8.13 -13.14
N TRP A 191 -11.31 -9.35 -13.16
CA TRP A 191 -10.87 -10.01 -14.40
C TRP A 191 -11.99 -10.73 -15.16
N GLN A 192 -12.95 -11.31 -14.44
CA GLN A 192 -14.05 -12.10 -14.98
C GLN A 192 -15.35 -11.76 -14.25
N PRO A 193 -15.92 -10.58 -14.49
CA PRO A 193 -17.09 -10.12 -13.77
C PRO A 193 -18.31 -11.02 -13.95
N ASP A 194 -18.46 -11.63 -15.12
CA ASP A 194 -19.59 -12.52 -15.43
C ASP A 194 -19.54 -13.84 -14.65
N THR A 195 -18.33 -14.38 -14.45
CA THR A 195 -18.12 -15.64 -13.72
C THR A 195 -18.22 -15.46 -12.20
N PHE A 196 -17.72 -14.32 -11.69
CA PHE A 196 -17.66 -14.00 -10.27
C PHE A 196 -18.70 -12.97 -9.82
N ALA A 197 -19.85 -12.89 -10.51
CA ALA A 197 -20.94 -11.97 -10.18
C ALA A 197 -21.53 -12.18 -8.76
N TRP A 198 -21.29 -13.34 -8.14
CA TRP A 198 -21.70 -13.65 -6.77
C TRP A 198 -20.84 -12.96 -5.69
N VAL A 199 -19.68 -12.39 -6.05
CA VAL A 199 -18.81 -11.66 -5.10
C VAL A 199 -19.58 -10.45 -4.56
N PRO A 200 -19.68 -10.29 -3.23
CA PRO A 200 -20.42 -9.19 -2.63
C PRO A 200 -19.96 -7.83 -3.15
N PHE A 201 -20.89 -6.96 -3.43
CA PHE A 201 -20.65 -5.61 -3.96
C PHE A 201 -19.63 -4.82 -3.14
N PHE A 202 -19.66 -4.98 -1.80
CA PHE A 202 -18.70 -4.29 -0.91
C PHE A 202 -17.26 -4.78 -1.10
N VAL A 203 -17.02 -6.03 -1.52
CA VAL A 203 -15.68 -6.55 -1.84
C VAL A 203 -15.25 -6.06 -3.21
N ALA A 204 -16.14 -6.14 -4.21
CA ALA A 204 -15.84 -5.86 -5.59
C ALA A 204 -15.55 -4.36 -5.86
N LYS A 205 -16.36 -3.46 -5.27
CA LYS A 205 -16.34 -2.03 -5.59
C LYS A 205 -15.81 -1.11 -4.49
N THR A 206 -15.41 -1.65 -3.35
CA THR A 206 -14.88 -0.82 -2.26
C THR A 206 -13.47 -0.28 -2.60
N PRO A 207 -13.25 1.04 -2.49
CA PRO A 207 -11.92 1.63 -2.62
C PRO A 207 -10.94 1.01 -1.60
N PHE A 208 -9.67 0.93 -1.96
CA PHE A 208 -8.64 0.29 -1.12
C PHE A 208 -8.55 0.91 0.30
N MET A 209 -8.73 2.22 0.45
CA MET A 209 -8.72 2.89 1.77
C MET A 209 -9.83 2.40 2.69
N MET A 210 -11.06 2.29 2.17
CA MET A 210 -12.21 1.79 2.93
C MET A 210 -12.04 0.30 3.25
N MET A 211 -11.48 -0.47 2.32
CA MET A 211 -11.19 -1.87 2.55
C MET A 211 -10.16 -2.08 3.67
N ALA A 212 -9.09 -1.28 3.67
CA ALA A 212 -8.11 -1.29 4.76
C ALA A 212 -8.75 -1.01 6.12
N PHE A 213 -9.66 -0.02 6.18
CA PHE A 213 -10.39 0.31 7.39
C PHE A 213 -11.30 -0.83 7.85
N TYR A 214 -12.09 -1.41 6.96
CA TYR A 214 -12.99 -2.54 7.30
C TYR A 214 -12.20 -3.76 7.76
N MET A 215 -11.10 -4.09 7.09
CA MET A 215 -10.20 -5.15 7.48
C MET A 215 -9.58 -4.89 8.86
N PHE A 216 -9.17 -3.65 9.12
CA PHE A 216 -8.61 -3.28 10.42
C PHE A 216 -9.64 -3.46 11.54
N VAL A 217 -10.86 -2.95 11.36
CA VAL A 217 -11.95 -3.10 12.34
C VAL A 217 -12.29 -4.58 12.57
N ALA A 218 -12.38 -5.37 11.50
CA ALA A 218 -12.62 -6.81 11.61
C ALA A 218 -11.49 -7.53 12.39
N CYS A 219 -10.22 -7.18 12.12
CA CYS A 219 -9.07 -7.73 12.84
C CYS A 219 -9.07 -7.31 14.32
N VAL A 220 -9.44 -6.06 14.63
CA VAL A 220 -9.57 -5.59 16.02
C VAL A 220 -10.65 -6.38 16.75
N ALA A 221 -11.83 -6.53 16.15
CA ALA A 221 -12.92 -7.32 16.75
C ALA A 221 -12.49 -8.78 16.95
N MET A 222 -11.85 -9.38 15.97
CA MET A 222 -11.32 -10.75 16.06
C MET A 222 -10.25 -10.88 17.15
N GLN A 223 -9.31 -9.95 17.24
CA GLN A 223 -8.26 -9.93 18.25
C GLN A 223 -8.87 -9.83 19.66
N VAL A 224 -9.84 -8.94 19.87
CA VAL A 224 -10.52 -8.79 21.15
C VAL A 224 -11.27 -10.09 21.52
N ALA A 225 -11.98 -10.70 20.59
CA ALA A 225 -12.64 -11.99 20.80
C ALA A 225 -11.63 -13.09 21.17
N LEU A 226 -10.50 -13.15 20.47
CA LEU A 226 -9.46 -14.13 20.73
C LEU A 226 -8.72 -13.89 22.07
N MET A 227 -8.66 -12.65 22.58
CA MET A 227 -8.15 -12.37 23.93
C MET A 227 -9.02 -12.99 25.03
N VAL A 228 -10.32 -13.06 24.79
CA VAL A 228 -11.25 -13.72 25.74
C VAL A 228 -11.07 -15.25 25.72
N ILE A 229 -10.87 -15.80 24.51
CA ILE A 229 -10.68 -17.26 24.32
C ILE A 229 -9.30 -17.73 24.82
N PHE A 230 -8.28 -16.93 24.58
CA PHE A 230 -6.88 -17.20 24.93
C PHE A 230 -6.37 -16.14 25.92
N PRO A 231 -6.77 -16.20 27.20
CA PRO A 231 -6.32 -15.21 28.17
C PRO A 231 -4.81 -15.27 28.36
N LYS A 232 -4.22 -14.12 28.65
CA LYS A 232 -2.79 -13.99 28.89
C LYS A 232 -2.41 -14.76 30.13
N GLN A 233 -1.45 -15.67 30.02
CA GLN A 233 -0.78 -16.23 31.21
C GLN A 233 0.17 -15.17 31.75
N ALA A 234 -0.01 -14.81 33.01
CA ALA A 234 0.77 -13.76 33.67
C ALA A 234 2.25 -14.18 33.80
N GLY A 235 3.08 -13.71 32.91
CA GLY A 235 4.53 -13.71 33.06
C GLY A 235 4.97 -12.31 33.48
N GLU A 236 5.78 -12.21 34.54
CA GLU A 236 6.26 -10.94 35.08
C GLU A 236 7.04 -10.11 34.04
N ASP A 237 7.79 -10.76 33.15
CA ASP A 237 8.56 -10.12 32.07
C ASP A 237 7.70 -9.40 31.03
N ALA A 238 6.45 -9.80 30.87
CA ALA A 238 5.57 -9.18 29.89
C ALA A 238 5.03 -7.80 30.34
N GLN A 239 5.07 -7.50 31.62
CA GLN A 239 4.57 -6.23 32.17
C GLN A 239 5.44 -5.04 31.74
N GLN A 240 6.70 -5.25 31.38
CA GLN A 240 7.61 -4.22 30.91
C GLN A 240 7.46 -3.88 29.41
N LEU A 241 6.74 -4.73 28.66
CA LEU A 241 6.64 -4.61 27.20
C LEU A 241 5.40 -3.87 26.70
N TYR A 242 4.40 -3.66 27.55
CA TYR A 242 3.21 -2.91 27.16
C TYR A 242 3.19 -1.51 27.78
N TRP A 243 2.54 -0.60 27.11
CA TRP A 243 2.43 0.79 27.54
C TRP A 243 1.08 1.04 28.22
N PRO A 244 1.01 0.93 29.56
CA PRO A 244 -0.28 0.94 30.29
C PRO A 244 -0.99 2.30 30.23
N LYS A 245 -0.22 3.36 30.02
CA LYS A 245 -0.74 4.73 29.96
C LYS A 245 -0.16 5.48 28.78
N PRO A 246 -0.83 5.46 27.62
CA PRO A 246 -0.32 6.10 26.40
C PRO A 246 -0.02 7.60 26.57
N LEU A 247 -0.69 8.27 27.53
CA LEU A 247 -0.48 9.67 27.85
C LEU A 247 0.71 9.95 28.77
N ASP A 248 1.36 8.92 29.33
CA ASP A 248 2.55 9.12 30.16
C ASP A 248 3.73 9.70 29.37
N ALA A 249 3.78 9.47 28.06
CA ALA A 249 4.73 10.16 27.19
C ALA A 249 4.64 11.69 27.29
N LEU A 250 3.43 12.22 27.51
CA LEU A 250 3.24 13.66 27.67
C LEU A 250 3.73 14.21 29.01
N LYS A 251 3.97 13.36 30.00
CA LYS A 251 4.48 13.76 31.33
C LYS A 251 6.00 13.89 31.36
N HIS A 252 6.71 13.17 30.48
CA HIS A 252 8.16 13.30 30.43
C HIS A 252 8.58 14.70 29.99
N PRO A 253 9.56 15.32 30.67
CA PRO A 253 10.07 16.61 30.28
C PRO A 253 10.91 16.46 29.03
N GLY A 254 10.50 16.53 27.88
CA GLY A 254 11.31 16.40 26.65
C GLY A 254 12.51 17.35 26.61
N TRP A 255 13.27 17.36 25.56
CA TRP A 255 14.37 18.28 25.35
C TRP A 255 13.89 19.73 25.41
N PRO A 256 14.64 20.68 26.01
CA PRO A 256 14.24 22.07 26.10
C PRO A 256 14.22 22.72 24.70
N GLY A 257 13.26 23.64 24.48
CA GLY A 257 13.15 24.43 23.26
C GLY A 257 12.36 23.78 22.12
N LEU A 258 12.60 24.25 20.89
CA LEU A 258 11.87 23.81 19.68
C LEU A 258 12.13 22.35 19.29
N GLY A 259 13.22 21.73 19.81
CA GLY A 259 13.49 20.30 19.64
C GLY A 259 12.64 19.38 20.52
N ASN A 260 11.74 19.94 21.34
CA ASN A 260 10.84 19.13 22.15
C ASN A 260 9.85 18.38 21.26
N TYR A 261 9.78 17.06 21.41
CA TYR A 261 8.85 16.23 20.63
C TYR A 261 7.38 16.66 20.75
N LYS A 262 6.99 17.25 21.89
CA LYS A 262 5.63 17.78 22.11
C LYS A 262 5.38 19.00 21.22
N VAL A 263 6.35 19.90 21.10
CA VAL A 263 6.27 21.07 20.24
C VAL A 263 6.22 20.65 18.77
N LEU A 264 7.11 19.73 18.36
CA LEU A 264 7.13 19.20 17.00
C LEU A 264 5.81 18.48 16.65
N ALA A 265 5.31 17.62 17.54
CA ALA A 265 4.02 16.95 17.34
C ALA A 265 2.86 17.96 17.23
N SER A 266 2.86 18.98 18.08
CA SER A 266 1.83 20.04 18.02
C SER A 266 1.89 20.83 16.70
N ILE A 267 3.08 21.16 16.22
CA ILE A 267 3.28 21.83 14.93
C ILE A 267 2.73 20.97 13.80
N VAL A 268 3.04 19.65 13.77
CA VAL A 268 2.55 18.75 12.75
C VAL A 268 1.02 18.66 12.76
N VAL A 269 0.41 18.47 13.94
CA VAL A 269 -1.05 18.38 14.07
C VAL A 269 -1.72 19.67 13.62
N LEU A 270 -1.22 20.83 14.07
CA LEU A 270 -1.75 22.14 13.69
C LEU A 270 -1.59 22.42 12.20
N SER A 271 -0.46 22.02 11.60
CA SER A 271 -0.21 22.15 10.16
C SER A 271 -1.19 21.31 9.35
N VAL A 272 -1.39 20.04 9.72
CA VAL A 272 -2.35 19.14 9.05
C VAL A 272 -3.77 19.68 9.18
N PHE A 273 -4.15 20.16 10.36
CA PHE A 273 -5.47 20.75 10.60
C PHE A 273 -5.66 22.05 9.82
N GLY A 274 -4.64 22.90 9.77
CA GLY A 274 -4.65 24.13 8.97
C GLY A 274 -4.79 23.85 7.47
N LEU A 275 -4.03 22.89 6.94
CA LEU A 275 -4.17 22.44 5.55
C LEU A 275 -5.59 21.92 5.27
N TYR A 276 -6.15 21.12 6.16
CA TYR A 276 -7.51 20.62 6.00
C TYR A 276 -8.54 21.74 5.95
N LEU A 277 -8.39 22.80 6.77
CA LEU A 277 -9.30 23.94 6.76
C LEU A 277 -9.17 24.81 5.49
N VAL A 278 -7.95 24.93 4.96
CA VAL A 278 -7.68 25.75 3.76
C VAL A 278 -8.17 25.06 2.49
N PHE A 279 -8.04 23.74 2.41
CA PHE A 279 -8.35 22.94 1.19
C PHE A 279 -9.67 22.17 1.27
N ARG A 280 -10.52 22.47 2.24
CA ARG A 280 -11.84 21.86 2.37
C ARG A 280 -12.84 22.39 1.35
#